data_3065b2cbdfb07519f9197b9130825582
#
_entry.id   3065b2cbdfb07519f9197b9130825582
#
_cell.length_a   1.000
_cell.length_b   1.000
_cell.length_c   1.000
_cell.angle_alpha   90.00
_cell.angle_beta   90.00
_cell.angle_gamma   90.00
#
_symmetry.space_group_name_H-M   'P 1'
#
loop_
_entity.id
_entity.type
_entity.pdbx_description
1 polymer ?
#
loop_
_entity_poly.entity_id
_entity_poly.type
_entity_poly.pdbx_seq_one_letter_code
_entity_poly.pdbx_strand_id
1 'polypeptide(L)'
;MNEELYTPQEVADLLKIKKSTVYELIKRGDLKCRKIGKQFRIRRDELEEYINSADNDMQPEETANLNAVEEASPYNLAEALETDEIDRNQTRNQTINKEINKEINKNLIHVERNNNHPPIGNITNQEMKEGPAMESGMNRGLIICGQDILLEILCNYLAGQLPDLPIYRSYLGSYNGLYALYQGKVDVATAHLWDGETGEYNKEFVKRMLPGIAYRRIHLVSRMQGFFVKEGNPKQIKGFLDLTREDVTLINREKGSGTRILLDQYLMKAGIEPEKVKGYEKEVNSHLACGGAVARGGADVAIGNERISRELKGIEFIPIQQESYDLVVKQESMKFTWYQSLMQIINSKEFKEELERLSGYDTRDIGMVLD
;
A
#
# COMPACT_ATOMS: atom_id res chain seq x y z
N MET A 1 15.43 4.54 -50.99
CA MET A 1 15.98 4.54 -49.64
C MET A 1 15.08 3.63 -48.79
N ASN A 2 15.58 2.46 -48.38
CA ASN A 2 14.81 1.59 -47.50
C ASN A 2 14.72 2.25 -46.12
N GLU A 3 13.55 2.76 -45.77
CA GLU A 3 13.26 3.19 -44.40
C GLU A 3 13.20 1.92 -43.51
N GLU A 4 14.17 1.75 -42.64
CA GLU A 4 14.20 0.64 -41.66
C GLU A 4 13.18 0.92 -40.55
N LEU A 5 12.18 0.02 -40.43
CA LEU A 5 11.03 0.18 -39.55
C LEU A 5 11.04 -0.94 -38.50
N TYR A 6 11.11 -0.58 -37.23
CA TYR A 6 11.08 -1.51 -36.13
C TYR A 6 9.67 -1.70 -35.54
N THR A 7 9.38 -2.90 -35.10
CA THR A 7 8.22 -3.21 -34.26
C THR A 7 8.50 -2.84 -32.80
N PRO A 8 7.47 -2.64 -31.96
CA PRO A 8 7.68 -2.43 -30.53
C PRO A 8 8.43 -3.56 -29.83
N GLN A 9 8.41 -4.80 -30.37
CA GLN A 9 9.17 -5.93 -29.83
C GLN A 9 10.66 -5.79 -30.16
N GLU A 10 11.00 -5.46 -31.41
CA GLU A 10 12.39 -5.26 -31.84
C GLU A 10 13.04 -4.08 -31.11
N VAL A 11 12.30 -2.98 -30.87
CA VAL A 11 12.79 -1.87 -30.03
C VAL A 11 13.01 -2.31 -28.58
N ALA A 12 12.13 -3.12 -28.01
CA ALA A 12 12.27 -3.67 -26.67
C ALA A 12 13.55 -4.52 -26.56
N ASP A 13 13.83 -5.33 -27.57
CA ASP A 13 15.01 -6.20 -27.61
C ASP A 13 16.30 -5.38 -27.79
N LEU A 14 16.29 -4.35 -28.63
CA LEU A 14 17.41 -3.43 -28.86
C LEU A 14 17.77 -2.61 -27.61
N LEU A 15 16.76 -2.05 -26.92
CA LEU A 15 16.94 -1.24 -25.72
C LEU A 15 17.08 -2.08 -24.43
N LYS A 16 16.96 -3.40 -24.53
CA LYS A 16 16.94 -4.34 -23.39
C LYS A 16 15.89 -3.99 -22.30
N ILE A 17 14.73 -3.54 -22.73
CA ILE A 17 13.59 -3.18 -21.87
C ILE A 17 12.38 -4.06 -22.18
N LYS A 18 11.34 -4.00 -21.32
CA LYS A 18 10.10 -4.76 -21.57
C LYS A 18 9.29 -4.10 -22.70
N LYS A 19 8.61 -4.93 -23.52
CA LYS A 19 7.72 -4.47 -24.58
C LYS A 19 6.63 -3.50 -24.07
N SER A 20 6.13 -3.72 -22.84
CA SER A 20 5.19 -2.81 -22.15
C SER A 20 5.77 -1.42 -21.99
N THR A 21 7.05 -1.30 -21.66
CA THR A 21 7.76 -0.03 -21.49
C THR A 21 7.85 0.72 -22.81
N VAL A 22 8.09 0.04 -23.95
CA VAL A 22 8.07 0.66 -25.28
C VAL A 22 6.70 1.26 -25.59
N TYR A 23 5.61 0.56 -25.26
CA TYR A 23 4.26 1.12 -25.42
C TYR A 23 4.00 2.32 -24.50
N GLU A 24 4.58 2.35 -23.31
CA GLU A 24 4.50 3.50 -22.41
C GLU A 24 5.26 4.72 -22.96
N LEU A 25 6.45 4.52 -23.53
CA LEU A 25 7.23 5.57 -24.19
C LEU A 25 6.47 6.17 -25.40
N ILE A 26 5.86 5.31 -26.20
CA ILE A 26 5.00 5.74 -27.33
C ILE A 26 3.79 6.53 -26.81
N LYS A 27 3.15 6.07 -25.76
CA LYS A 27 1.95 6.70 -25.18
C LYS A 27 2.26 8.07 -24.56
N ARG A 28 3.45 8.23 -23.97
CA ARG A 28 3.90 9.52 -23.41
C ARG A 28 4.39 10.50 -24.48
N GLY A 29 4.66 9.99 -25.67
CA GLY A 29 5.22 10.80 -26.76
C GLY A 29 6.75 10.90 -26.75
N ASP A 30 7.40 10.20 -25.81
CA ASP A 30 8.86 10.17 -25.68
C ASP A 30 9.51 9.45 -26.88
N LEU A 31 8.83 8.43 -27.42
CA LEU A 31 9.23 7.69 -28.61
C LEU A 31 8.20 7.87 -29.71
N LYS A 32 8.58 8.58 -30.78
CA LYS A 32 7.74 8.83 -31.95
C LYS A 32 7.49 7.51 -32.69
N CYS A 33 6.28 7.32 -33.22
CA CYS A 33 5.93 6.13 -33.98
C CYS A 33 4.82 6.41 -35.00
N ARG A 34 4.68 5.54 -36.02
CA ARG A 34 3.58 5.54 -36.99
C ARG A 34 2.75 4.26 -36.84
N LYS A 35 1.44 4.36 -37.05
CA LYS A 35 0.55 3.20 -37.08
C LYS A 35 0.39 2.73 -38.51
N ILE A 36 0.85 1.52 -38.81
CA ILE A 36 0.70 0.89 -40.13
C ILE A 36 -0.26 -0.30 -39.95
N GLY A 37 -1.48 -0.15 -40.45
CA GLY A 37 -2.56 -1.11 -40.20
C GLY A 37 -2.94 -1.16 -38.71
N LYS A 38 -2.84 -2.33 -38.08
CA LYS A 38 -3.13 -2.53 -36.66
C LYS A 38 -1.89 -2.49 -35.74
N GLN A 39 -0.70 -2.22 -36.30
CA GLN A 39 0.56 -2.30 -35.57
C GLN A 39 1.32 -0.98 -35.59
N PHE A 40 2.03 -0.67 -34.49
CA PHE A 40 2.96 0.45 -34.44
C PHE A 40 4.27 0.09 -35.16
N ARG A 41 4.88 1.08 -35.79
CA ARG A 41 6.20 1.03 -36.42
C ARG A 41 6.98 2.26 -36.01
N ILE A 42 8.22 2.06 -35.61
CA ILE A 42 9.17 3.07 -35.18
C ILE A 42 10.26 3.15 -36.23
N ARG A 43 10.56 4.33 -36.69
CA ARG A 43 11.66 4.55 -37.67
C ARG A 43 12.99 4.53 -36.92
N ARG A 44 14.03 4.12 -37.61
CA ARG A 44 15.40 4.11 -37.08
C ARG A 44 15.84 5.46 -36.55
N ASP A 45 15.60 6.54 -37.34
CA ASP A 45 15.93 7.91 -36.96
C ASP A 45 15.18 8.40 -35.71
N GLU A 46 13.91 7.99 -35.54
CA GLU A 46 13.10 8.29 -34.35
C GLU A 46 13.61 7.56 -33.09
N LEU A 47 14.14 6.35 -33.25
CA LEU A 47 14.77 5.59 -32.17
C LEU A 47 16.13 6.16 -31.79
N GLU A 48 16.96 6.54 -32.77
CA GLU A 48 18.26 7.19 -32.55
C GLU A 48 18.09 8.57 -31.87
N GLU A 49 17.07 9.35 -32.25
CA GLU A 49 16.72 10.63 -31.61
C GLU A 49 16.37 10.43 -30.13
N TYR A 50 15.59 9.39 -29.82
CA TYR A 50 15.24 9.04 -28.42
C TYR A 50 16.48 8.64 -27.59
N ILE A 51 17.37 7.81 -28.15
CA ILE A 51 18.60 7.38 -27.44
C ILE A 51 19.50 8.59 -27.16
N ASN A 52 19.71 9.45 -28.15
CA ASN A 52 20.57 10.62 -28.02
C ASN A 52 20.00 11.69 -27.07
N SER A 53 18.67 11.81 -26.97
CA SER A 53 18.03 12.71 -26.00
C SER A 53 18.20 12.22 -24.57
N ALA A 54 18.19 10.90 -24.34
CA ALA A 54 18.42 10.30 -23.03
C ALA A 54 19.87 10.44 -22.54
N ASP A 55 20.85 10.53 -23.46
CA ASP A 55 22.26 10.75 -23.11
C ASP A 55 22.56 12.21 -22.75
N ASN A 56 21.76 13.18 -23.20
CA ASN A 56 21.94 14.61 -22.89
C ASN A 56 21.41 14.99 -21.49
N ASP A 57 20.56 14.17 -20.86
CA ASP A 57 20.07 14.39 -19.50
C ASP A 57 21.07 13.91 -18.41
N MET A 58 22.25 13.43 -18.80
CA MET A 58 23.31 12.93 -17.89
C MET A 58 24.62 13.72 -17.95
N GLN A 59 24.57 15.05 -18.13
CA GLN A 59 25.77 15.85 -17.89
C GLN A 59 25.56 16.80 -16.70
N PRO A 60 26.46 16.81 -15.70
CA PRO A 60 26.41 17.78 -14.63
C PRO A 60 26.86 19.15 -15.16
N GLU A 61 26.03 20.16 -15.06
CA GLU A 61 26.43 21.55 -15.23
C GLU A 61 27.32 21.97 -14.06
N GLU A 62 28.63 21.87 -14.26
CA GLU A 62 29.60 22.69 -13.57
C GLU A 62 30.11 23.82 -14.48
N THR A 63 30.16 25.00 -13.88
CA THR A 63 30.74 26.25 -14.36
C THR A 63 29.93 27.10 -15.33
N ALA A 64 29.20 28.09 -14.75
CA ALA A 64 29.30 29.51 -15.19
C ALA A 64 28.50 30.44 -14.28
N ASN A 65 29.24 31.42 -13.77
CA ASN A 65 28.86 32.71 -13.20
C ASN A 65 28.81 32.90 -11.70
N LEU A 66 30.02 33.00 -11.16
CA LEU A 66 30.36 33.91 -10.08
C LEU A 66 30.50 35.34 -10.65
N ASN A 67 29.43 36.11 -10.68
CA ASN A 67 29.46 37.59 -10.72
C ASN A 67 28.03 38.09 -10.97
N ALA A 68 27.22 38.13 -9.94
CA ALA A 68 26.06 39.02 -9.73
C ALA A 68 25.45 38.74 -8.36
N VAL A 69 26.18 39.10 -7.30
CA VAL A 69 25.62 39.20 -5.94
C VAL A 69 25.90 40.63 -5.50
N GLU A 70 24.96 41.51 -5.83
CA GLU A 70 24.77 42.75 -5.06
C GLU A 70 23.26 43.02 -5.02
N GLU A 71 22.75 43.19 -3.80
CA GLU A 71 21.44 43.75 -3.43
C GLU A 71 20.20 42.81 -3.57
N ALA A 72 20.06 41.84 -2.69
CA ALA A 72 18.75 41.37 -2.25
C ALA A 72 18.67 41.28 -0.74
N SER A 73 17.68 41.98 -0.19
CA SER A 73 17.37 42.04 1.25
C SER A 73 17.03 40.63 1.79
N PRO A 74 17.42 40.27 3.04
CA PRO A 74 17.18 38.97 3.65
C PRO A 74 15.70 38.55 3.76
N TYR A 75 14.78 39.50 3.61
CA TYR A 75 13.33 39.24 3.72
C TYR A 75 12.72 38.60 2.49
N ASN A 76 13.31 38.78 1.29
CA ASN A 76 12.77 38.20 0.06
C ASN A 76 13.18 36.72 -0.17
N LEU A 77 14.21 36.24 0.53
CA LEU A 77 14.67 34.86 0.37
C LEU A 77 13.84 33.84 1.17
N ALA A 78 13.29 34.26 2.32
CA ALA A 78 12.45 33.41 3.14
C ALA A 78 11.07 33.14 2.50
N GLU A 79 10.46 34.18 1.91
CA GLU A 79 9.18 34.03 1.21
C GLU A 79 9.29 33.21 -0.09
N ALA A 80 10.40 33.33 -0.82
CA ALA A 80 10.64 32.53 -2.03
C ALA A 80 10.90 31.03 -1.71
N LEU A 81 11.56 30.74 -0.60
CA LEU A 81 11.81 29.37 -0.16
C LEU A 81 10.55 28.68 0.39
N GLU A 82 9.67 29.43 1.08
CA GLU A 82 8.39 28.88 1.56
C GLU A 82 7.42 28.59 0.39
N THR A 83 7.35 29.42 -0.64
CA THR A 83 6.51 29.17 -1.81
C THR A 83 6.98 27.97 -2.64
N ASP A 84 8.28 27.82 -2.82
CA ASP A 84 8.88 26.69 -3.55
C ASP A 84 8.70 25.35 -2.79
N GLU A 85 8.71 25.38 -1.47
CA GLU A 85 8.48 24.18 -0.64
C GLU A 85 7.00 23.79 -0.59
N ILE A 86 6.10 24.76 -0.60
CA ILE A 86 4.65 24.54 -0.70
C ILE A 86 4.28 23.93 -2.06
N ASP A 87 4.83 24.46 -3.16
CA ASP A 87 4.56 23.94 -4.51
C ASP A 87 5.15 22.54 -4.72
N ARG A 88 6.35 22.27 -4.21
CA ARG A 88 6.95 20.92 -4.23
C ARG A 88 6.14 19.93 -3.41
N ASN A 89 5.63 20.32 -2.25
CA ASN A 89 4.78 19.49 -1.43
C ASN A 89 3.39 19.26 -2.06
N GLN A 90 2.81 20.26 -2.72
CA GLN A 90 1.54 20.08 -3.45
C GLN A 90 1.71 19.15 -4.65
N THR A 91 2.77 19.29 -5.43
CA THR A 91 3.08 18.42 -6.57
C THR A 91 3.36 16.99 -6.11
N ARG A 92 4.12 16.82 -5.03
CA ARG A 92 4.39 15.51 -4.41
C ARG A 92 3.11 14.85 -3.91
N ASN A 93 2.23 15.60 -3.24
CA ASN A 93 0.95 15.10 -2.76
C ASN A 93 0.00 14.72 -3.91
N GLN A 94 -0.02 15.47 -5.02
CA GLN A 94 -0.79 15.12 -6.21
C GLN A 94 -0.28 13.83 -6.86
N THR A 95 1.03 13.61 -6.88
CA THR A 95 1.64 12.38 -7.42
C THR A 95 1.30 11.17 -6.53
N ILE A 96 1.46 11.31 -5.21
CA ILE A 96 1.09 10.27 -4.24
C ILE A 96 -0.41 9.93 -4.36
N ASN A 97 -1.28 10.93 -4.47
CA ASN A 97 -2.72 10.74 -4.63
C ASN A 97 -3.06 9.98 -5.93
N LYS A 98 -2.33 10.26 -7.02
CA LYS A 98 -2.51 9.60 -8.31
C LYS A 98 -2.08 8.13 -8.26
N GLU A 99 -0.99 7.84 -7.57
CA GLU A 99 -0.52 6.46 -7.37
C GLU A 99 -1.45 5.66 -6.46
N ILE A 100 -1.90 6.23 -5.34
CA ILE A 100 -2.88 5.60 -4.44
C ILE A 100 -4.18 5.30 -5.19
N ASN A 101 -4.68 6.24 -6.00
CA ASN A 101 -5.87 6.02 -6.81
C ASN A 101 -5.71 4.88 -7.81
N LYS A 102 -4.54 4.77 -8.42
CA LYS A 102 -4.21 3.69 -9.36
C LYS A 102 -4.16 2.34 -8.66
N GLU A 103 -3.58 2.29 -7.45
CA GLU A 103 -3.49 1.04 -6.66
C GLU A 103 -4.86 0.61 -6.11
N ILE A 104 -5.68 1.55 -5.65
CA ILE A 104 -7.07 1.25 -5.23
C ILE A 104 -7.86 0.63 -6.39
N ASN A 105 -7.80 1.24 -7.58
CA ASN A 105 -8.52 0.73 -8.75
C ASN A 105 -8.00 -0.65 -9.18
N LYS A 106 -6.70 -0.88 -9.14
CA LYS A 106 -6.09 -2.17 -9.47
C LYS A 106 -6.53 -3.28 -8.52
N ASN A 107 -6.56 -2.98 -7.22
CA ASN A 107 -6.96 -3.94 -6.20
C ASN A 107 -8.48 -4.21 -6.20
N LEU A 108 -9.32 -3.22 -6.53
CA LEU A 108 -10.76 -3.41 -6.75
C LEU A 108 -11.05 -4.35 -7.93
N ILE A 109 -10.33 -4.20 -9.04
CA ILE A 109 -10.46 -5.09 -10.22
C ILE A 109 -10.03 -6.53 -9.89
N HIS A 110 -9.06 -6.73 -8.97
CA HIS A 110 -8.61 -8.07 -8.56
C HIS A 110 -9.68 -8.81 -7.73
N VAL A 111 -10.50 -8.11 -6.97
CA VAL A 111 -11.60 -8.69 -6.18
C VAL A 111 -12.72 -9.22 -7.09
N GLU A 112 -13.05 -8.51 -8.17
CA GLU A 112 -14.07 -8.98 -9.15
C GLU A 112 -13.67 -10.28 -9.85
N ARG A 113 -12.37 -10.59 -9.98
CA ARG A 113 -11.87 -11.80 -10.69
C ARG A 113 -11.81 -13.07 -9.84
N ASN A 114 -11.84 -12.94 -8.52
CA ASN A 114 -11.73 -14.11 -7.63
C ASN A 114 -13.07 -14.67 -7.15
N ASN A 115 -14.18 -14.05 -7.50
CA ASN A 115 -15.51 -14.58 -7.20
C ASN A 115 -15.94 -15.62 -8.27
N ASN A 116 -15.43 -16.85 -8.16
CA ASN A 116 -15.96 -18.02 -8.86
C ASN A 116 -17.28 -18.45 -8.21
N HIS A 117 -18.35 -17.71 -8.46
CA HIS A 117 -19.71 -18.21 -8.31
C HIS A 117 -20.31 -18.47 -9.70
N PRO A 118 -21.11 -19.53 -9.87
CA PRO A 118 -21.71 -19.86 -11.17
C PRO A 118 -22.62 -18.72 -11.65
N PRO A 119 -22.77 -18.51 -12.98
CA PRO A 119 -23.57 -17.41 -13.51
C PRO A 119 -25.04 -17.57 -13.12
N ILE A 120 -25.58 -16.58 -12.42
CA ILE A 120 -27.01 -16.48 -12.13
C ILE A 120 -27.73 -16.12 -13.44
N GLY A 121 -28.68 -16.98 -13.82
CA GLY A 121 -29.48 -16.85 -15.05
C GLY A 121 -30.27 -15.52 -15.08
N ASN A 122 -30.55 -15.08 -16.31
CA ASN A 122 -31.36 -13.91 -16.66
C ASN A 122 -32.66 -13.86 -15.84
N ILE A 123 -32.77 -12.84 -14.98
CA ILE A 123 -34.02 -12.49 -14.31
C ILE A 123 -34.69 -11.40 -15.11
N THR A 124 -35.81 -11.78 -15.75
CA THR A 124 -36.76 -10.86 -16.40
C THR A 124 -37.43 -9.98 -15.37
N ASN A 125 -37.63 -8.68 -15.72
CA ASN A 125 -38.40 -7.70 -14.96
C ASN A 125 -39.79 -8.22 -14.58
N GLN A 126 -40.01 -8.57 -13.33
CA GLN A 126 -41.34 -8.62 -12.73
C GLN A 126 -41.25 -8.30 -11.23
N GLU A 127 -41.94 -7.19 -10.89
CA GLU A 127 -42.45 -6.81 -9.58
C GLU A 127 -41.47 -6.78 -8.40
N MET A 128 -40.80 -5.63 -8.23
CA MET A 128 -40.20 -5.26 -6.95
C MET A 128 -41.34 -4.87 -5.99
N LYS A 129 -41.63 -5.75 -5.02
CA LYS A 129 -42.31 -5.34 -3.77
C LYS A 129 -41.33 -4.47 -2.99
N GLU A 130 -41.79 -3.29 -2.55
CA GLU A 130 -41.05 -2.38 -1.68
C GLU A 130 -40.63 -3.11 -0.40
N GLY A 131 -39.37 -3.56 -0.36
CA GLY A 131 -38.67 -3.91 0.87
C GLY A 131 -38.24 -2.64 1.60
N PRO A 132 -37.82 -2.72 2.89
CA PRO A 132 -37.40 -1.55 3.65
C PRO A 132 -36.33 -0.78 2.87
N ALA A 133 -36.53 0.56 2.77
CA ALA A 133 -35.75 1.47 1.95
C ALA A 133 -34.26 1.14 1.98
N MET A 134 -33.69 0.72 0.85
CA MET A 134 -32.24 0.65 0.66
C MET A 134 -31.68 2.03 0.97
N GLU A 135 -30.84 2.13 1.99
CA GLU A 135 -30.24 3.38 2.45
C GLU A 135 -29.52 4.05 1.27
N SER A 136 -30.04 5.18 0.86
CA SER A 136 -29.57 5.96 -0.28
C SER A 136 -28.10 6.39 -0.06
N GLY A 137 -27.15 5.62 -0.60
CA GLY A 137 -25.72 5.90 -0.51
C GLY A 137 -24.81 4.72 -0.85
N MET A 138 -25.28 3.46 -0.83
CA MET A 138 -24.45 2.27 -1.04
C MET A 138 -24.78 1.47 -2.32
N ASN A 139 -25.00 2.14 -3.44
CA ASN A 139 -25.15 1.44 -4.73
C ASN A 139 -23.91 0.64 -5.16
N ARG A 140 -22.77 0.81 -4.46
CA ARG A 140 -21.49 0.17 -4.80
C ARG A 140 -21.11 -1.01 -3.90
N GLY A 141 -21.90 -1.32 -2.86
CA GLY A 141 -21.55 -2.31 -1.83
C GLY A 141 -20.61 -1.78 -0.76
N LEU A 142 -20.32 -2.61 0.26
CA LEU A 142 -19.44 -2.31 1.40
C LEU A 142 -18.00 -2.69 1.07
N ILE A 143 -17.07 -1.75 1.20
CA ILE A 143 -15.64 -1.98 0.91
C ILE A 143 -14.84 -1.95 2.21
N ILE A 144 -14.24 -3.10 2.57
CA ILE A 144 -13.40 -3.29 3.76
C ILE A 144 -11.93 -3.39 3.34
N CYS A 145 -11.10 -2.47 3.86
CA CYS A 145 -9.70 -2.32 3.49
C CYS A 145 -8.75 -2.89 4.56
N GLY A 146 -7.80 -3.71 4.12
CA GLY A 146 -6.73 -4.29 4.93
C GLY A 146 -6.19 -5.58 4.34
N GLN A 147 -5.08 -6.09 4.89
CA GLN A 147 -4.35 -7.21 4.31
C GLN A 147 -4.35 -8.49 5.16
N ASP A 148 -4.98 -8.46 6.33
CA ASP A 148 -5.03 -9.62 7.21
C ASP A 148 -6.14 -10.61 6.81
N ILE A 149 -5.86 -11.91 7.01
CA ILE A 149 -6.80 -13.02 6.72
C ILE A 149 -8.07 -12.94 7.57
N LEU A 150 -7.99 -12.42 8.80
CA LEU A 150 -9.16 -12.26 9.67
C LEU A 150 -10.28 -11.42 9.03
N LEU A 151 -9.90 -10.51 8.13
CA LEU A 151 -10.88 -9.70 7.40
C LEU A 151 -11.63 -10.51 6.34
N GLU A 152 -11.04 -11.58 5.82
CA GLU A 152 -11.73 -12.50 4.91
C GLU A 152 -12.82 -13.26 5.69
N ILE A 153 -12.48 -13.73 6.88
CA ILE A 153 -13.45 -14.38 7.78
C ILE A 153 -14.56 -13.39 8.12
N LEU A 154 -14.22 -12.17 8.54
CA LEU A 154 -15.20 -11.11 8.85
C LEU A 154 -16.13 -10.81 7.66
N CYS A 155 -15.58 -10.72 6.45
CA CYS A 155 -16.38 -10.50 5.24
C CYS A 155 -17.33 -11.66 4.95
N ASN A 156 -16.92 -12.91 5.19
CA ASN A 156 -17.77 -14.09 5.03
C ASN A 156 -18.96 -14.08 6.00
N TYR A 157 -18.73 -13.72 7.27
CA TYR A 157 -19.81 -13.55 8.26
C TYR A 157 -20.77 -12.43 7.85
N LEU A 158 -20.23 -11.28 7.41
CA LEU A 158 -21.05 -10.16 6.95
C LEU A 158 -21.88 -10.53 5.72
N ALA A 159 -21.31 -11.19 4.73
CA ALA A 159 -22.03 -11.66 3.54
C ALA A 159 -23.17 -12.64 3.89
N GLY A 160 -22.95 -13.48 4.92
CA GLY A 160 -23.99 -14.38 5.44
C GLY A 160 -25.14 -13.64 6.14
N GLN A 161 -24.87 -12.53 6.83
CA GLN A 161 -25.89 -11.73 7.51
C GLN A 161 -26.58 -10.70 6.62
N LEU A 162 -25.89 -10.27 5.55
CA LEU A 162 -26.33 -9.19 4.66
C LEU A 162 -26.32 -9.66 3.19
N PRO A 163 -27.18 -10.61 2.80
CA PRO A 163 -27.12 -11.24 1.48
C PRO A 163 -27.39 -10.26 0.32
N ASP A 164 -28.09 -9.18 0.58
CA ASP A 164 -28.44 -8.16 -0.43
C ASP A 164 -27.38 -7.04 -0.56
N LEU A 165 -26.34 -7.04 0.30
CA LEU A 165 -25.27 -6.06 0.28
C LEU A 165 -23.95 -6.73 -0.20
N PRO A 166 -23.45 -6.39 -1.41
CA PRO A 166 -22.16 -6.88 -1.85
C PRO A 166 -21.03 -6.42 -0.91
N ILE A 167 -20.17 -7.36 -0.49
CA ILE A 167 -19.03 -7.10 0.38
C ILE A 167 -17.75 -7.27 -0.44
N TYR A 168 -16.93 -6.22 -0.47
CA TYR A 168 -15.68 -6.20 -1.23
C TYR A 168 -14.48 -6.00 -0.30
N ARG A 169 -13.33 -6.55 -0.71
CA ARG A 169 -12.05 -6.34 -0.05
C ARG A 169 -11.16 -5.42 -0.85
N SER A 170 -10.44 -4.53 -0.15
CA SER A 170 -9.33 -3.75 -0.69
C SER A 170 -8.06 -4.07 0.09
N TYR A 171 -6.98 -4.40 -0.61
CA TYR A 171 -5.72 -4.90 -0.01
C TYR A 171 -4.65 -3.80 0.12
N LEU A 172 -5.05 -2.60 0.55
CA LEU A 172 -4.12 -1.52 0.84
C LEU A 172 -3.51 -1.67 2.24
N GLY A 173 -2.27 -1.21 2.40
CA GLY A 173 -1.64 -1.07 3.71
C GLY A 173 -2.32 0.00 4.56
N SER A 174 -2.03 0.02 5.87
CA SER A 174 -2.73 0.83 6.87
C SER A 174 -2.82 2.32 6.54
N TYR A 175 -1.70 2.95 6.16
CA TYR A 175 -1.67 4.37 5.80
C TYR A 175 -2.52 4.66 4.56
N ASN A 176 -2.31 3.89 3.51
CA ASN A 176 -3.05 4.04 2.25
C ASN A 176 -4.54 3.73 2.44
N GLY A 177 -4.88 2.77 3.30
CA GLY A 177 -6.26 2.43 3.68
C GLY A 177 -6.98 3.57 4.42
N LEU A 178 -6.33 4.20 5.39
CA LEU A 178 -6.87 5.38 6.08
C LEU A 178 -7.06 6.56 5.13
N TYR A 179 -6.11 6.77 4.21
CA TYR A 179 -6.26 7.80 3.19
C TYR A 179 -7.44 7.51 2.23
N ALA A 180 -7.62 6.25 1.84
CA ALA A 180 -8.79 5.82 1.06
C ALA A 180 -10.11 6.01 1.83
N LEU A 181 -10.12 5.77 3.15
CA LEU A 181 -11.25 6.03 4.02
C LEU A 181 -11.57 7.53 4.09
N TYR A 182 -10.56 8.39 4.23
CA TYR A 182 -10.71 9.85 4.17
C TYR A 182 -11.41 10.28 2.88
N GLN A 183 -10.96 9.75 1.74
CA GLN A 183 -11.52 10.05 0.42
C GLN A 183 -12.90 9.41 0.15
N GLY A 184 -13.42 8.57 1.05
CA GLY A 184 -14.69 7.86 0.86
C GLY A 184 -14.62 6.75 -0.18
N LYS A 185 -13.42 6.24 -0.51
CA LYS A 185 -13.20 5.15 -1.46
C LYS A 185 -13.38 3.78 -0.82
N VAL A 186 -13.21 3.69 0.48
CA VAL A 186 -13.52 2.52 1.31
C VAL A 186 -14.39 2.94 2.47
N ASP A 187 -15.14 2.01 3.04
CA ASP A 187 -16.09 2.27 4.12
C ASP A 187 -15.52 1.91 5.49
N VAL A 188 -14.61 0.94 5.50
CA VAL A 188 -13.88 0.46 6.67
C VAL A 188 -12.41 0.34 6.29
N ALA A 189 -11.51 0.87 7.10
CA ALA A 189 -10.08 0.66 6.98
C ALA A 189 -9.53 -0.04 8.23
N THR A 190 -8.46 -0.82 8.07
CA THR A 190 -7.69 -1.33 9.19
C THR A 190 -6.38 -0.60 9.34
N ALA A 191 -5.93 -0.45 10.57
CA ALA A 191 -4.70 0.22 10.90
C ALA A 191 -3.90 -0.53 11.97
N HIS A 192 -2.57 -0.48 11.83
CA HIS A 192 -1.58 -0.90 12.83
C HIS A 192 -0.34 0.00 12.72
N LEU A 193 -0.58 1.31 12.86
CA LEU A 193 0.43 2.37 12.69
C LEU A 193 1.00 2.75 14.06
N TRP A 194 2.25 2.39 14.28
CA TRP A 194 2.95 2.72 15.51
C TRP A 194 3.52 4.13 15.45
N ASP A 195 3.26 4.92 16.48
CA ASP A 195 3.83 6.25 16.66
C ASP A 195 5.04 6.15 17.60
N GLY A 196 6.23 6.41 17.07
CA GLY A 196 7.48 6.28 17.80
C GLY A 196 7.68 7.32 18.91
N GLU A 197 6.96 8.45 18.89
CA GLU A 197 7.02 9.49 19.90
C GLU A 197 6.18 9.11 21.13
N THR A 198 4.93 8.68 20.91
CA THR A 198 4.00 8.32 21.98
C THR A 198 4.12 6.87 22.42
N GLY A 199 4.63 5.99 21.56
CA GLY A 199 4.62 4.53 21.76
C GLY A 199 3.25 3.88 21.55
N GLU A 200 2.23 4.66 21.16
CA GLU A 200 0.87 4.17 20.96
C GLU A 200 0.64 3.74 19.50
N TYR A 201 -0.32 2.83 19.30
CA TYR A 201 -0.80 2.43 17.98
C TYR A 201 -2.01 3.24 17.54
N ASN A 202 -2.03 3.62 16.26
CA ASN A 202 -3.16 4.13 15.49
C ASN A 202 -3.68 5.52 15.88
N LYS A 203 -3.74 5.88 17.15
CA LYS A 203 -4.41 7.07 17.68
C LYS A 203 -3.97 8.36 16.97
N GLU A 204 -2.69 8.67 17.02
CA GLU A 204 -2.16 9.90 16.42
C GLU A 204 -2.23 9.88 14.89
N PHE A 205 -1.95 8.74 14.28
CA PHE A 205 -2.05 8.59 12.82
C PHE A 205 -3.48 8.76 12.32
N VAL A 206 -4.47 8.11 12.94
CA VAL A 206 -5.88 8.21 12.54
C VAL A 206 -6.36 9.65 12.69
N LYS A 207 -6.06 10.31 13.82
CA LYS A 207 -6.41 11.70 14.06
C LYS A 207 -5.84 12.66 12.99
N ARG A 208 -4.57 12.48 12.61
CA ARG A 208 -3.90 13.32 11.59
C ARG A 208 -4.41 13.03 10.17
N MET A 209 -4.76 11.78 9.88
CA MET A 209 -5.17 11.36 8.53
C MET A 209 -6.66 11.54 8.24
N LEU A 210 -7.50 11.73 9.25
CA LEU A 210 -8.95 12.00 9.14
C LEU A 210 -9.30 13.40 9.67
N PRO A 211 -8.66 14.48 9.18
CA PRO A 211 -8.90 15.82 9.70
C PRO A 211 -10.36 16.24 9.46
N GLY A 212 -11.05 16.67 10.52
CA GLY A 212 -12.45 17.12 10.45
C GLY A 212 -13.48 16.00 10.28
N ILE A 213 -13.06 14.73 10.25
CA ILE A 213 -13.96 13.58 10.15
C ILE A 213 -14.06 12.91 11.53
N ALA A 214 -15.26 12.83 12.08
CA ALA A 214 -15.51 12.02 13.25
C ALA A 214 -15.44 10.53 12.90
N TYR A 215 -14.72 9.75 13.70
CA TYR A 215 -14.49 8.33 13.46
C TYR A 215 -14.70 7.49 14.73
N ARG A 216 -14.65 6.16 14.57
CA ARG A 216 -14.55 5.19 15.64
C ARG A 216 -13.39 4.25 15.33
N ARG A 217 -12.55 3.98 16.31
CA ARG A 217 -11.58 2.89 16.31
C ARG A 217 -12.10 1.74 17.13
N ILE A 218 -12.03 0.53 16.56
CA ILE A 218 -12.53 -0.71 17.19
C ILE A 218 -11.38 -1.69 17.16
N HIS A 219 -10.96 -2.15 18.34
CA HIS A 219 -9.90 -3.14 18.45
C HIS A 219 -10.36 -4.49 17.88
N LEU A 220 -9.57 -5.07 16.98
CA LEU A 220 -9.81 -6.41 16.47
C LEU A 220 -8.97 -7.45 17.19
N VAL A 221 -7.66 -7.32 17.08
CA VAL A 221 -6.70 -8.25 17.68
C VAL A 221 -5.39 -7.55 18.00
N SER A 222 -4.66 -8.08 18.97
CA SER A 222 -3.24 -7.78 19.10
C SER A 222 -2.40 -8.89 18.46
N ARG A 223 -1.27 -8.51 17.81
CA ARG A 223 -0.38 -9.45 17.12
C ARG A 223 1.07 -9.11 17.45
N MET A 224 1.96 -10.11 17.41
CA MET A 224 3.39 -9.88 17.57
C MET A 224 4.02 -9.52 16.21
N GLN A 225 4.70 -8.39 16.14
CA GLN A 225 5.60 -8.00 15.05
C GLN A 225 7.03 -8.41 15.38
N GLY A 226 7.78 -8.83 14.37
CA GLY A 226 9.15 -9.27 14.57
C GLY A 226 9.96 -9.30 13.28
N PHE A 227 11.24 -9.65 13.41
CA PHE A 227 12.09 -9.90 12.28
C PHE A 227 11.89 -11.34 11.78
N PHE A 228 11.79 -11.49 10.48
CA PHE A 228 11.97 -12.75 9.76
C PHE A 228 13.44 -12.85 9.38
N VAL A 229 14.13 -13.85 9.87
CA VAL A 229 15.53 -14.15 9.53
C VAL A 229 15.61 -15.58 9.03
N LYS A 230 16.70 -15.95 8.36
CA LYS A 230 16.93 -17.32 7.96
C LYS A 230 17.03 -18.21 9.20
N GLU A 231 16.52 -19.44 9.11
CA GLU A 231 16.57 -20.43 10.18
C GLU A 231 17.98 -20.55 10.78
N GLY A 232 18.07 -20.55 12.12
CA GLY A 232 19.32 -20.50 12.87
C GLY A 232 19.98 -19.12 12.93
N ASN A 233 19.31 -18.07 12.42
CA ASN A 233 19.77 -16.67 12.47
C ASN A 233 21.29 -16.49 12.18
N PRO A 234 21.80 -16.91 11.01
CA PRO A 234 23.24 -16.95 10.73
C PRO A 234 23.90 -15.55 10.79
N LYS A 235 23.11 -14.49 10.62
CA LYS A 235 23.60 -13.11 10.74
C LYS A 235 23.50 -12.55 12.17
N GLN A 236 22.98 -13.34 13.12
CA GLN A 236 22.82 -12.93 14.54
C GLN A 236 22.09 -11.59 14.70
N ILE A 237 21.02 -11.40 13.94
CA ILE A 237 20.19 -10.19 13.98
C ILE A 237 19.39 -10.20 15.28
N LYS A 238 19.47 -9.12 16.06
CA LYS A 238 18.80 -8.97 17.36
C LYS A 238 17.94 -7.71 17.44
N GLY A 239 18.19 -6.72 16.58
CA GLY A 239 17.49 -5.43 16.64
C GLY A 239 17.72 -4.55 15.42
N PHE A 240 17.12 -3.37 15.44
CA PHE A 240 17.17 -2.44 14.30
C PHE A 240 18.58 -1.92 13.97
N LEU A 241 19.48 -1.85 14.97
CA LEU A 241 20.87 -1.44 14.73
C LEU A 241 21.62 -2.44 13.82
N ASP A 242 21.26 -3.73 13.85
CA ASP A 242 21.89 -4.72 13.00
C ASP A 242 21.57 -4.50 11.50
N LEU A 243 20.50 -3.77 11.19
CA LEU A 243 20.12 -3.45 9.82
C LEU A 243 21.11 -2.50 9.11
N THR A 244 21.94 -1.78 9.88
CA THR A 244 22.97 -0.87 9.33
C THR A 244 24.28 -1.56 8.96
N ARG A 245 24.41 -2.86 9.25
CA ARG A 245 25.61 -3.64 8.96
C ARG A 245 25.74 -3.88 7.45
N GLU A 246 26.94 -3.76 6.93
CA GLU A 246 27.24 -3.97 5.49
C GLU A 246 26.91 -5.38 4.98
N ASP A 247 27.00 -6.38 5.88
CA ASP A 247 26.74 -7.78 5.58
C ASP A 247 25.25 -8.17 5.72
N VAL A 248 24.36 -7.24 6.09
CA VAL A 248 22.92 -7.45 6.27
C VAL A 248 22.15 -6.77 5.15
N THR A 249 21.23 -7.48 4.51
CA THR A 249 20.35 -6.96 3.47
C THR A 249 18.89 -7.13 3.89
N LEU A 250 18.17 -6.02 3.92
CA LEU A 250 16.73 -5.98 4.20
C LEU A 250 15.92 -6.20 2.92
N ILE A 251 14.78 -6.87 3.02
CA ILE A 251 13.65 -6.75 2.10
C ILE A 251 12.50 -6.10 2.85
N ASN A 252 11.97 -5.03 2.28
CA ASN A 252 11.00 -4.16 2.95
C ASN A 252 9.58 -4.41 2.45
N ARG A 253 8.61 -3.88 3.18
CA ARG A 253 7.24 -3.75 2.73
C ARG A 253 7.06 -2.47 1.91
N GLU A 254 6.03 -2.45 1.11
CA GLU A 254 5.61 -1.30 0.32
C GLU A 254 5.35 -0.05 1.18
N LYS A 255 5.59 1.13 0.61
CA LYS A 255 5.29 2.43 1.24
C LYS A 255 3.81 2.53 1.60
N GLY A 256 3.54 2.91 2.85
CA GLY A 256 2.17 3.01 3.38
C GLY A 256 1.65 1.73 4.05
N SER A 257 2.42 0.63 4.11
CA SER A 257 2.12 -0.48 5.01
C SER A 257 2.48 -0.13 6.45
N GLY A 258 1.72 -0.67 7.43
CA GLY A 258 2.01 -0.42 8.84
C GLY A 258 3.38 -0.92 9.27
N THR A 259 3.83 -2.04 8.72
CA THR A 259 5.17 -2.61 8.98
C THR A 259 6.29 -1.71 8.44
N ARG A 260 6.09 -1.08 7.27
CA ARG A 260 7.06 -0.10 6.76
C ARG A 260 7.13 1.11 7.67
N ILE A 261 6.00 1.62 8.13
CA ILE A 261 5.95 2.75 9.07
C ILE A 261 6.58 2.38 10.41
N LEU A 262 6.38 1.15 10.89
CA LEU A 262 7.08 0.66 12.09
C LEU A 262 8.60 0.77 11.94
N LEU A 263 9.15 0.28 10.82
CA LEU A 263 10.58 0.39 10.52
C LEU A 263 11.02 1.85 10.48
N ASP A 264 10.31 2.69 9.72
CA ASP A 264 10.65 4.10 9.52
C ASP A 264 10.67 4.87 10.86
N GLN A 265 9.68 4.62 11.74
CA GLN A 265 9.62 5.20 13.07
C GLN A 265 10.78 4.73 13.97
N TYR A 266 11.16 3.45 13.91
CA TYR A 266 12.32 2.95 14.64
C TYR A 266 13.64 3.55 14.14
N LEU A 267 13.82 3.65 12.82
CA LEU A 267 15.02 4.28 12.24
C LEU A 267 15.11 5.75 12.64
N MET A 268 14.01 6.49 12.54
CA MET A 268 13.93 7.90 12.97
C MET A 268 14.29 8.06 14.45
N LYS A 269 13.70 7.25 15.33
CA LYS A 269 13.97 7.27 16.76
C LYS A 269 15.41 6.92 17.11
N ALA A 270 16.04 6.05 16.33
CA ALA A 270 17.45 5.67 16.51
C ALA A 270 18.43 6.64 15.82
N GLY A 271 17.95 7.66 15.10
CA GLY A 271 18.79 8.57 14.31
C GLY A 271 19.51 7.87 13.15
N ILE A 272 18.91 6.82 12.60
CA ILE A 272 19.46 6.04 11.49
C ILE A 272 18.83 6.55 10.19
N GLU A 273 19.67 7.00 9.27
CA GLU A 273 19.25 7.38 7.93
C GLU A 273 18.88 6.12 7.12
N PRO A 274 17.73 6.11 6.41
CA PRO A 274 17.27 4.95 5.64
C PRO A 274 18.30 4.43 4.62
N GLU A 275 19.11 5.32 4.05
CA GLU A 275 20.16 5.01 3.07
C GLU A 275 21.27 4.11 3.65
N LYS A 276 21.44 4.10 4.98
CA LYS A 276 22.37 3.21 5.68
C LYS A 276 21.86 1.77 5.78
N VAL A 277 20.58 1.53 5.47
CA VAL A 277 19.98 0.20 5.52
C VAL A 277 19.97 -0.39 4.12
N LYS A 278 20.89 -1.31 3.86
CA LYS A 278 21.01 -1.97 2.56
C LYS A 278 19.73 -2.75 2.22
N GLY A 279 19.11 -2.41 1.10
CA GLY A 279 17.85 -3.02 0.66
C GLY A 279 16.60 -2.30 1.13
N TYR A 280 16.71 -1.15 1.82
CA TYR A 280 15.57 -0.36 2.27
C TYR A 280 14.56 -0.03 1.16
N GLU A 281 15.00 0.25 -0.06
CA GLU A 281 14.15 0.54 -1.22
C GLU A 281 13.65 -0.72 -1.96
N LYS A 282 14.08 -1.93 -1.54
CA LYS A 282 13.58 -3.18 -2.12
C LYS A 282 12.26 -3.56 -1.47
N GLU A 283 11.16 -3.42 -2.19
CA GLU A 283 9.80 -3.55 -1.65
C GLU A 283 9.08 -4.80 -2.19
N VAL A 284 8.23 -5.37 -1.33
CA VAL A 284 7.25 -6.41 -1.68
C VAL A 284 5.91 -6.14 -0.96
N ASN A 285 4.81 -6.62 -1.54
CA ASN A 285 3.46 -6.22 -1.17
C ASN A 285 2.77 -7.14 -0.14
N SER A 286 3.49 -8.07 0.50
CA SER A 286 2.90 -8.92 1.53
C SER A 286 3.94 -9.46 2.52
N HIS A 287 3.50 -9.80 3.75
CA HIS A 287 4.35 -10.46 4.73
C HIS A 287 4.87 -11.82 4.24
N LEU A 288 4.02 -12.57 3.50
CA LEU A 288 4.39 -13.85 2.91
C LEU A 288 5.52 -13.69 1.88
N ALA A 289 5.45 -12.64 1.05
CA ALA A 289 6.51 -12.34 0.07
C ALA A 289 7.82 -11.93 0.75
N CYS A 290 7.76 -11.16 1.86
CA CYS A 290 8.91 -10.83 2.69
C CYS A 290 9.59 -12.09 3.23
N GLY A 291 8.85 -12.92 3.95
CA GLY A 291 9.38 -14.14 4.56
C GLY A 291 9.88 -15.13 3.52
N GLY A 292 9.18 -15.26 2.39
CA GLY A 292 9.61 -16.09 1.26
C GLY A 292 10.92 -15.60 0.61
N ALA A 293 11.16 -14.29 0.57
CA ALA A 293 12.43 -13.73 0.10
C ALA A 293 13.59 -14.10 1.03
N VAL A 294 13.37 -13.98 2.36
CA VAL A 294 14.36 -14.39 3.37
C VAL A 294 14.64 -15.89 3.30
N ALA A 295 13.58 -16.72 3.25
CA ALA A 295 13.73 -18.18 3.19
C ALA A 295 14.57 -18.64 1.99
N ARG A 296 14.44 -17.97 0.84
CA ARG A 296 15.20 -18.26 -0.38
C ARG A 296 16.59 -17.62 -0.42
N GLY A 297 16.98 -16.84 0.60
CA GLY A 297 18.26 -16.14 0.65
C GLY A 297 18.33 -14.90 -0.26
N GLY A 298 17.20 -14.35 -0.68
CA GLY A 298 17.12 -13.09 -1.43
C GLY A 298 17.32 -11.84 -0.57
N ALA A 299 17.18 -12.00 0.75
CA ALA A 299 17.50 -11.03 1.79
C ALA A 299 17.88 -11.76 3.07
N ASP A 300 18.53 -11.07 3.99
CA ASP A 300 18.93 -11.62 5.30
C ASP A 300 17.83 -11.40 6.35
N VAL A 301 17.05 -10.33 6.20
CA VAL A 301 16.02 -9.92 7.16
C VAL A 301 14.82 -9.25 6.49
N ALA A 302 13.66 -9.43 7.08
CA ALA A 302 12.44 -8.67 6.80
C ALA A 302 11.70 -8.41 8.12
N ILE A 303 10.67 -7.57 8.10
CA ILE A 303 9.77 -7.37 9.24
C ILE A 303 8.38 -7.89 8.88
N GLY A 304 7.76 -8.60 9.82
CA GLY A 304 6.41 -9.12 9.62
C GLY A 304 5.77 -9.61 10.91
N ASN A 305 4.54 -10.11 10.81
CA ASN A 305 3.83 -10.64 11.96
C ASN A 305 4.17 -12.12 12.22
N GLU A 306 4.13 -12.51 13.49
CA GLU A 306 4.45 -13.87 13.95
C GLU A 306 3.62 -14.95 13.25
N ARG A 307 2.34 -14.68 12.98
CA ARG A 307 1.45 -15.65 12.37
C ARG A 307 2.00 -16.16 11.02
N ILE A 308 2.46 -15.22 10.18
CA ILE A 308 3.02 -15.58 8.86
C ILE A 308 4.33 -16.36 8.99
N SER A 309 5.14 -16.09 10.02
CA SER A 309 6.37 -16.86 10.23
C SER A 309 6.11 -18.35 10.46
N ARG A 310 4.99 -18.68 11.11
CA ARG A 310 4.60 -20.06 11.39
C ARG A 310 4.15 -20.84 10.14
N GLU A 311 3.78 -20.14 9.07
CA GLU A 311 3.40 -20.74 7.78
C GLU A 311 4.60 -20.99 6.85
N LEU A 312 5.76 -20.40 7.16
CA LEU A 312 6.95 -20.45 6.31
C LEU A 312 8.02 -21.37 6.90
N LYS A 313 8.56 -22.25 6.06
CA LYS A 313 9.74 -23.06 6.39
C LYS A 313 11.02 -22.29 6.07
N GLY A 314 12.07 -22.56 6.85
CA GLY A 314 13.42 -21.99 6.61
C GLY A 314 13.60 -20.56 7.10
N ILE A 315 12.67 -20.07 7.93
CA ILE A 315 12.80 -18.78 8.65
C ILE A 315 12.64 -18.99 10.15
N GLU A 316 13.29 -18.10 10.90
CA GLU A 316 13.15 -17.93 12.34
C GLU A 316 12.53 -16.56 12.61
N PHE A 317 11.70 -16.47 13.65
CA PHE A 317 11.03 -15.25 14.06
C PHE A 317 11.67 -14.67 15.32
N ILE A 318 12.08 -13.40 15.25
CA ILE A 318 12.64 -12.68 16.38
C ILE A 318 11.63 -11.58 16.75
N PRO A 319 10.96 -11.68 17.91
CA PRO A 319 9.92 -10.73 18.29
C PRO A 319 10.48 -9.33 18.53
N ILE A 320 9.73 -8.31 18.10
CA ILE A 320 10.03 -6.88 18.31
C ILE A 320 9.05 -6.29 19.33
N GLN A 321 7.77 -6.24 18.98
CA GLN A 321 6.72 -5.67 19.81
C GLN A 321 5.33 -6.17 19.43
N GLN A 322 4.41 -6.08 20.40
CA GLN A 322 2.99 -6.31 20.14
C GLN A 322 2.38 -5.10 19.45
N GLU A 323 1.59 -5.33 18.40
CA GLU A 323 0.86 -4.30 17.68
C GLU A 323 -0.65 -4.40 17.95
N SER A 324 -1.33 -3.26 17.93
CA SER A 324 -2.79 -3.17 17.90
C SER A 324 -3.27 -3.12 16.46
N TYR A 325 -4.12 -4.06 16.07
CA TYR A 325 -4.78 -4.09 14.77
C TYR A 325 -6.24 -3.69 14.93
N ASP A 326 -6.55 -2.46 14.49
CA ASP A 326 -7.84 -1.83 14.74
C ASP A 326 -8.60 -1.62 13.43
N LEU A 327 -9.95 -1.71 13.50
CA LEU A 327 -10.84 -1.16 12.48
C LEU A 327 -11.05 0.33 12.71
N VAL A 328 -11.10 1.08 11.63
CA VAL A 328 -11.44 2.50 11.61
C VAL A 328 -12.62 2.72 10.67
N VAL A 329 -13.68 3.31 11.20
CA VAL A 329 -14.90 3.66 10.46
C VAL A 329 -15.26 5.11 10.70
N LYS A 330 -15.93 5.77 9.75
CA LYS A 330 -16.48 7.10 9.97
C LYS A 330 -17.68 7.01 10.93
N GLN A 331 -17.81 7.96 11.84
CA GLN A 331 -18.92 7.97 12.80
C GLN A 331 -20.29 7.99 12.11
N GLU A 332 -20.42 8.67 10.97
CA GLU A 332 -21.65 8.69 10.18
C GLU A 332 -22.10 7.30 9.70
N SER A 333 -21.17 6.33 9.62
CA SER A 333 -21.47 4.96 9.23
C SER A 333 -22.25 4.17 10.30
N MET A 334 -22.27 4.64 11.55
CA MET A 334 -22.92 3.94 12.67
C MET A 334 -24.45 3.83 12.48
N LYS A 335 -25.06 4.67 11.65
CA LYS A 335 -26.49 4.62 11.32
C LYS A 335 -26.87 3.49 10.36
N PHE A 336 -25.90 2.87 9.67
CA PHE A 336 -26.16 1.86 8.67
C PHE A 336 -26.28 0.45 9.28
N THR A 337 -27.13 -0.38 8.70
CA THR A 337 -27.35 -1.76 9.13
C THR A 337 -26.06 -2.58 9.11
N TRP A 338 -25.22 -2.39 8.11
CA TRP A 338 -23.95 -3.11 8.02
C TRP A 338 -23.00 -2.83 9.21
N TYR A 339 -23.03 -1.61 9.78
CA TYR A 339 -22.24 -1.31 10.97
C TYR A 339 -22.73 -2.08 12.18
N GLN A 340 -24.05 -2.20 12.35
CA GLN A 340 -24.65 -2.96 13.44
C GLN A 340 -24.28 -4.45 13.30
N SER A 341 -24.39 -5.02 12.09
CA SER A 341 -23.98 -6.40 11.81
C SER A 341 -22.47 -6.60 12.03
N LEU A 342 -21.62 -5.65 11.61
CA LEU A 342 -20.19 -5.67 11.87
C LEU A 342 -19.89 -5.77 13.37
N MET A 343 -20.51 -4.90 14.18
CA MET A 343 -20.30 -4.91 15.63
C MET A 343 -20.85 -6.17 16.30
N GLN A 344 -22.00 -6.69 15.83
CA GLN A 344 -22.58 -7.94 16.31
C GLN A 344 -21.62 -9.13 16.03
N ILE A 345 -21.06 -9.22 14.83
CA ILE A 345 -20.13 -10.29 14.46
C ILE A 345 -18.86 -10.20 15.29
N ILE A 346 -18.22 -9.03 15.36
CA ILE A 346 -16.97 -8.83 16.11
C ILE A 346 -17.12 -9.22 17.58
N ASN A 347 -18.30 -8.95 18.18
CA ASN A 347 -18.59 -9.28 19.58
C ASN A 347 -19.17 -10.70 19.76
N SER A 348 -19.38 -11.46 18.67
CA SER A 348 -19.93 -12.82 18.77
C SER A 348 -18.88 -13.81 19.29
N LYS A 349 -19.37 -14.81 20.00
CA LYS A 349 -18.54 -15.89 20.52
C LYS A 349 -17.94 -16.71 19.39
N GLU A 350 -18.73 -16.98 18.37
CA GLU A 350 -18.35 -17.78 17.19
C GLU A 350 -17.16 -17.16 16.44
N PHE A 351 -17.21 -15.86 16.18
CA PHE A 351 -16.13 -15.14 15.50
C PHE A 351 -14.86 -15.12 16.34
N LYS A 352 -14.99 -14.89 17.65
CA LYS A 352 -13.87 -14.91 18.57
C LYS A 352 -13.20 -16.29 18.63
N GLU A 353 -13.97 -17.37 18.81
CA GLU A 353 -13.46 -18.74 18.83
C GLU A 353 -12.79 -19.13 17.51
N GLU A 354 -13.29 -18.65 16.36
CA GLU A 354 -12.67 -18.89 15.06
C GLU A 354 -11.30 -18.22 14.96
N LEU A 355 -11.17 -16.98 15.42
CA LEU A 355 -9.88 -16.28 15.47
C LEU A 355 -8.89 -16.90 16.45
N GLU A 356 -9.35 -17.41 17.60
CA GLU A 356 -8.50 -18.10 18.58
C GLU A 356 -7.90 -19.41 18.05
N ARG A 357 -8.58 -20.06 17.07
CA ARG A 357 -8.05 -21.24 16.38
C ARG A 357 -6.94 -20.88 15.38
N LEU A 358 -6.88 -19.62 14.96
CA LEU A 358 -5.78 -19.08 14.15
C LEU A 358 -4.66 -18.63 15.09
N SER A 359 -3.50 -19.26 15.03
CA SER A 359 -2.37 -18.87 15.85
C SER A 359 -1.90 -17.44 15.60
N GLY A 360 -1.41 -16.76 16.64
CA GLY A 360 -0.78 -15.43 16.54
C GLY A 360 -1.71 -14.24 16.73
N TYR A 361 -2.97 -14.46 17.14
CA TYR A 361 -3.91 -13.43 17.54
C TYR A 361 -4.18 -13.46 19.04
N ASP A 362 -4.17 -12.30 19.67
CA ASP A 362 -4.71 -12.09 21.00
C ASP A 362 -6.05 -11.38 20.86
N THR A 363 -7.12 -12.05 21.24
CA THR A 363 -8.51 -11.64 21.06
C THR A 363 -9.16 -11.09 22.33
N ARG A 364 -8.41 -10.88 23.42
CA ARG A 364 -8.95 -10.50 24.73
C ARG A 364 -9.82 -9.26 24.68
N ASP A 365 -9.38 -8.25 23.94
CA ASP A 365 -10.02 -6.94 23.86
C ASP A 365 -10.79 -6.73 22.54
N ILE A 366 -11.13 -7.82 21.84
CA ILE A 366 -11.84 -7.75 20.55
C ILE A 366 -13.18 -7.03 20.71
N GLY A 367 -13.50 -6.12 19.80
CA GLY A 367 -14.74 -5.34 19.81
C GLY A 367 -14.71 -4.10 20.71
N MET A 368 -13.63 -3.89 21.48
CA MET A 368 -13.49 -2.69 22.31
C MET A 368 -13.42 -1.43 21.44
N VAL A 369 -14.30 -0.48 21.70
CA VAL A 369 -14.27 0.84 21.07
C VAL A 369 -13.25 1.69 21.80
N LEU A 370 -12.22 2.17 21.06
CA LEU A 370 -11.08 2.88 21.65
C LEU A 370 -11.28 4.41 21.69
N ASP A 371 -11.99 4.96 20.70
CA ASP A 371 -12.35 6.39 20.58
C ASP A 371 -13.41 6.63 19.47
#